data_331fa2d6338876f17334d5eb6cbce471
#
_entry.id   331fa2d6338876f17334d5eb6cbce471
#
_cell.length_a   1.000
_cell.length_b   1.000
_cell.length_c   1.000
_cell.angle_alpha   90.00
_cell.angle_beta   90.00
_cell.angle_gamma   90.00
#
_symmetry.space_group_name_H-M   'P 1'
#
loop_
_entity.id
_entity.type
_entity.pdbx_description
1 polymer ?
#
loop_
_entity_poly.entity_id
_entity_poly.type
_entity_poly.pdbx_seq_one_letter_code
_entity_poly.pdbx_strand_id
1 'polypeptide(L)'
;MNILRSKYYGIIRGITVALALFLQAATMILLSLYLLKYFLISYLLLEVVSILIVFTLVYNEESYKSFWIIIILILPVSGLFLYFVWGRRRHNSKSFKEVRKIEKEITEDYLKPNYQVVNEIYRKHPNKVQICRYLDREGFPIYQNTQVKYYPLGEDLFEDMLKDIEQAHKFIFMEYFIVSDGIIWKKVLNLLTKKVEQGVEVRLLFDDFGTLILNTDDFRQDMKKRGIKLATFGPIHKDVGSLSFNYRNHQKITVIDGNIGYTGGINIADEYANLIERFGHWKDSGIRIYGEGVFSFTCFFMEMWKVSVTEDEFINCDVYRPIAAIPEKGFVQPFMGGPHRNPLNPTEGAYTRMINKARDYIYITTPYLVLDRSMLEDLTSAARSGVDVRIICPHIYGKWYVYMVNVSNYGKLMGSGVRVYEYIPGFIHAKNIIVDDECAICGTINTDYRSFYHHYECGVFFSEVDAIQDMKQDFINTLEQCQEMNLDEWNNRSYFQKLIQDTLKIMSPVL
;
A
#
# COMPACT_ATOMS: atom_id res chain seq x y z
N MET A 1 -9.33 -23.97 13.06
CA MET A 1 -9.35 -24.26 11.60
C MET A 1 -8.52 -23.23 10.79
N ASN A 2 -8.53 -21.95 11.11
CA ASN A 2 -7.83 -20.91 10.32
C ASN A 2 -6.30 -20.85 10.54
N ILE A 3 -5.79 -21.13 11.74
CA ILE A 3 -4.34 -21.32 11.98
C ILE A 3 -3.82 -22.50 11.13
N LEU A 4 -4.66 -23.51 10.92
CA LEU A 4 -4.37 -24.63 10.03
C LEU A 4 -4.36 -24.19 8.55
N ARG A 5 -5.24 -23.29 8.12
CA ARG A 5 -5.23 -22.71 6.76
C ARG A 5 -3.93 -21.93 6.51
N SER A 6 -3.53 -21.01 7.40
CA SER A 6 -2.26 -20.25 7.27
C SER A 6 -1.04 -21.19 7.22
N LYS A 7 -0.99 -22.20 8.09
CA LYS A 7 0.06 -23.25 8.03
C LYS A 7 0.03 -24.03 6.72
N TYR A 8 -1.16 -24.34 6.21
CA TYR A 8 -1.33 -25.09 4.95
C TYR A 8 -0.74 -24.34 3.75
N TYR A 9 -0.92 -23.02 3.66
CA TYR A 9 -0.36 -22.20 2.57
C TYR A 9 1.16 -22.00 2.69
N GLY A 10 1.67 -21.84 3.90
CA GLY A 10 3.11 -21.90 4.15
C GLY A 10 3.71 -23.23 3.73
N ILE A 11 3.00 -24.33 3.99
CA ILE A 11 3.38 -25.68 3.58
C ILE A 11 3.40 -25.82 2.05
N ILE A 12 2.36 -25.35 1.34
CA ILE A 12 2.30 -25.42 -0.14
C ILE A 12 3.46 -24.66 -0.77
N ARG A 13 3.77 -23.43 -0.28
CA ARG A 13 4.93 -22.69 -0.75
C ARG A 13 6.24 -23.43 -0.47
N GLY A 14 6.38 -23.97 0.74
CA GLY A 14 7.53 -24.81 1.10
C GLY A 14 7.66 -26.01 0.17
N ILE A 15 6.55 -26.70 -0.13
CA ILE A 15 6.51 -27.83 -1.07
C ILE A 15 6.90 -27.39 -2.49
N THR A 16 6.43 -26.22 -2.97
CA THR A 16 6.78 -25.72 -4.31
C THR A 16 8.27 -25.40 -4.41
N VAL A 17 8.85 -24.76 -3.40
CA VAL A 17 10.29 -24.49 -3.34
C VAL A 17 11.07 -25.81 -3.23
N ALA A 18 10.65 -26.71 -2.35
CA ALA A 18 11.28 -28.02 -2.19
C ALA A 18 11.25 -28.84 -3.50
N LEU A 19 10.13 -28.80 -4.23
CA LEU A 19 10.01 -29.45 -5.53
C LEU A 19 10.96 -28.82 -6.57
N ALA A 20 11.09 -27.50 -6.58
CA ALA A 20 12.02 -26.80 -7.46
C ALA A 20 13.48 -27.19 -7.17
N LEU A 21 13.87 -27.20 -5.89
CA LEU A 21 15.21 -27.62 -5.47
C LEU A 21 15.45 -29.13 -5.75
N PHE A 22 14.44 -29.97 -5.55
CA PHE A 22 14.51 -31.38 -5.91
C PHE A 22 14.72 -31.58 -7.41
N LEU A 23 14.00 -30.84 -8.26
CA LEU A 23 14.17 -30.84 -9.71
C LEU A 23 15.59 -30.41 -10.09
N GLN A 24 16.15 -29.41 -9.46
CA GLN A 24 17.54 -28.98 -9.66
C GLN A 24 18.51 -30.12 -9.30
N ALA A 25 18.37 -30.70 -8.10
CA ALA A 25 19.21 -31.77 -7.61
C ALA A 25 19.10 -33.03 -8.51
N ALA A 26 17.88 -33.41 -8.88
CA ALA A 26 17.62 -34.53 -9.78
C ALA A 26 18.27 -34.32 -11.15
N THR A 27 18.16 -33.10 -11.72
CA THR A 27 18.81 -32.76 -12.99
C THR A 27 20.32 -32.88 -12.87
N MET A 28 20.93 -32.37 -11.80
CA MET A 28 22.36 -32.47 -11.57
C MET A 28 22.83 -33.92 -11.41
N ILE A 29 22.06 -34.76 -10.67
CA ILE A 29 22.34 -36.19 -10.50
C ILE A 29 22.23 -36.93 -11.85
N LEU A 30 21.16 -36.69 -12.61
CA LEU A 30 20.95 -37.29 -13.93
C LEU A 30 22.07 -36.92 -14.90
N LEU A 31 22.46 -35.64 -14.96
CA LEU A 31 23.59 -35.20 -15.78
C LEU A 31 24.90 -35.86 -15.32
N SER A 32 25.12 -36.01 -14.01
CA SER A 32 26.28 -36.67 -13.46
C SER A 32 26.32 -38.16 -13.79
N LEU A 33 25.20 -38.87 -13.65
CA LEU A 33 25.17 -40.35 -13.84
C LEU A 33 25.17 -40.75 -15.30
N TYR A 34 24.43 -40.05 -16.15
CA TYR A 34 24.25 -40.46 -17.55
C TYR A 34 25.18 -39.75 -18.53
N LEU A 35 25.69 -38.55 -18.18
CA LEU A 35 26.56 -37.74 -19.02
C LEU A 35 27.89 -37.41 -18.35
N LEU A 36 28.40 -38.32 -17.50
CA LEU A 36 29.61 -38.06 -16.72
C LEU A 36 30.78 -37.53 -17.56
N LYS A 37 30.96 -38.05 -18.77
CA LYS A 37 31.97 -37.60 -19.74
C LYS A 37 31.67 -36.20 -20.32
N TYR A 38 30.39 -35.79 -20.35
CA TYR A 38 29.94 -34.53 -20.96
C TYR A 38 29.26 -33.62 -19.95
N PHE A 39 29.35 -33.92 -18.66
CA PHE A 39 28.68 -33.15 -17.60
C PHE A 39 28.93 -31.65 -17.70
N LEU A 40 30.19 -31.27 -17.84
CA LEU A 40 30.58 -29.85 -17.96
C LEU A 40 29.93 -29.17 -19.20
N ILE A 41 29.94 -29.86 -20.34
CA ILE A 41 29.37 -29.32 -21.59
C ILE A 41 27.86 -29.18 -21.47
N SER A 42 27.19 -30.18 -20.88
CA SER A 42 25.74 -30.15 -20.69
C SER A 42 25.33 -29.05 -19.70
N TYR A 43 26.10 -28.85 -18.65
CA TYR A 43 25.88 -27.78 -17.69
C TYR A 43 26.09 -26.39 -18.32
N LEU A 44 27.17 -26.20 -19.08
CA LEU A 44 27.44 -24.96 -19.82
C LEU A 44 26.33 -24.64 -20.83
N LEU A 45 25.79 -25.66 -21.53
CA LEU A 45 24.67 -25.47 -22.43
C LEU A 45 23.41 -25.02 -21.68
N LEU A 46 23.15 -25.60 -20.51
CA LEU A 46 22.04 -25.19 -19.65
C LEU A 46 22.19 -23.74 -19.20
N GLU A 47 23.39 -23.33 -18.80
CA GLU A 47 23.69 -21.93 -18.45
C GLU A 47 23.50 -20.97 -19.63
N VAL A 48 23.98 -21.33 -20.83
CA VAL A 48 23.77 -20.52 -22.05
C VAL A 48 22.27 -20.37 -22.35
N VAL A 49 21.48 -21.44 -22.23
CA VAL A 49 20.03 -21.39 -22.40
C VAL A 49 19.39 -20.48 -21.33
N SER A 50 19.82 -20.58 -20.08
CA SER A 50 19.35 -19.72 -18.98
C SER A 50 19.68 -18.25 -19.23
N ILE A 51 20.88 -17.94 -19.71
CA ILE A 51 21.27 -16.58 -20.08
C ILE A 51 20.39 -16.06 -21.22
N LEU A 52 20.14 -16.85 -22.27
CA LEU A 52 19.24 -16.45 -23.37
C LEU A 52 17.80 -16.19 -22.90
N ILE A 53 17.29 -17.04 -21.99
CA ILE A 53 15.97 -16.85 -21.38
C ILE A 53 15.95 -15.58 -20.52
N VAL A 54 17.01 -15.30 -19.75
CA VAL A 54 17.14 -14.07 -19.00
C VAL A 54 17.06 -12.85 -19.93
N PHE A 55 17.81 -12.85 -21.01
CA PHE A 55 17.79 -11.74 -21.96
C PHE A 55 16.43 -11.57 -22.65
N THR A 56 15.73 -12.64 -22.99
CA THR A 56 14.46 -12.57 -23.74
C THR A 56 13.24 -12.30 -22.85
N LEU A 57 13.21 -12.87 -21.65
CA LEU A 57 12.03 -12.84 -20.78
C LEU A 57 12.17 -11.81 -19.65
N VAL A 58 13.34 -11.73 -19.03
CA VAL A 58 13.56 -10.89 -17.85
C VAL A 58 14.00 -9.49 -18.23
N TYR A 59 14.63 -9.32 -19.39
CA TYR A 59 15.11 -8.00 -19.84
C TYR A 59 14.00 -6.95 -19.95
N ASN A 60 12.81 -7.35 -20.31
CA ASN A 60 11.64 -6.47 -20.47
C ASN A 60 10.88 -6.20 -19.17
N GLU A 61 11.26 -6.83 -18.05
CA GLU A 61 10.64 -6.64 -16.74
C GLU A 61 11.42 -5.60 -15.94
N GLU A 62 10.82 -4.46 -15.60
CA GLU A 62 11.57 -3.35 -14.99
C GLU A 62 11.87 -3.57 -13.50
N SER A 63 10.91 -4.06 -12.70
CA SER A 63 11.01 -3.99 -11.23
C SER A 63 11.68 -5.20 -10.56
N TYR A 64 11.65 -6.39 -11.16
CA TYR A 64 12.17 -7.64 -10.54
C TYR A 64 13.38 -8.21 -11.24
N LYS A 65 13.88 -7.50 -12.20
CA LYS A 65 14.91 -7.94 -13.14
C LYS A 65 16.12 -8.54 -12.43
N SER A 66 16.74 -7.78 -11.56
CA SER A 66 17.98 -8.20 -10.88
C SER A 66 17.77 -9.45 -10.02
N PHE A 67 16.67 -9.52 -9.28
CA PHE A 67 16.35 -10.68 -8.45
C PHE A 67 16.21 -11.96 -9.28
N TRP A 68 15.38 -11.92 -10.35
CA TRP A 68 15.17 -13.10 -11.18
C TRP A 68 16.41 -13.49 -11.99
N ILE A 69 17.18 -12.51 -12.47
CA ILE A 69 18.48 -12.79 -13.14
C ILE A 69 19.38 -13.59 -12.22
N ILE A 70 19.57 -13.15 -10.97
CA ILE A 70 20.43 -13.82 -10.00
C ILE A 70 19.91 -15.23 -9.70
N ILE A 71 18.61 -15.39 -9.43
CA ILE A 71 18.04 -16.71 -9.11
C ILE A 71 18.16 -17.68 -10.29
N ILE A 72 17.90 -17.23 -11.52
CA ILE A 72 17.98 -18.07 -12.73
C ILE A 72 19.44 -18.46 -13.02
N LEU A 73 20.40 -17.55 -12.83
CA LEU A 73 21.81 -17.87 -13.08
C LEU A 73 22.42 -18.76 -11.99
N ILE A 74 22.01 -18.63 -10.72
CA ILE A 74 22.51 -19.53 -9.65
C ILE A 74 21.83 -20.90 -9.72
N LEU A 75 20.55 -20.93 -10.04
CA LEU A 75 19.70 -22.13 -10.05
C LEU A 75 18.97 -22.27 -11.40
N PRO A 76 19.67 -22.66 -12.50
CA PRO A 76 19.11 -22.55 -13.84
C PRO A 76 17.80 -23.34 -14.04
N VAL A 77 17.63 -24.50 -13.44
CA VAL A 77 16.39 -25.29 -13.57
C VAL A 77 15.33 -24.79 -12.60
N SER A 78 15.64 -24.75 -11.31
CA SER A 78 14.66 -24.33 -10.30
C SER A 78 14.33 -22.83 -10.40
N GLY A 79 15.30 -22.00 -10.71
CA GLY A 79 15.10 -20.56 -10.92
C GLY A 79 14.18 -20.26 -12.09
N LEU A 80 14.35 -20.96 -13.23
CA LEU A 80 13.41 -20.86 -14.36
C LEU A 80 12.01 -21.35 -13.98
N PHE A 81 11.90 -22.50 -13.32
CA PHE A 81 10.61 -23.01 -12.85
C PHE A 81 9.90 -21.99 -11.95
N LEU A 82 10.62 -21.47 -10.94
CA LEU A 82 10.07 -20.46 -10.03
C LEU A 82 9.73 -19.15 -10.75
N TYR A 83 10.52 -18.74 -11.75
CA TYR A 83 10.22 -17.57 -12.57
C TYR A 83 8.92 -17.76 -13.37
N PHE A 84 8.72 -18.90 -13.99
CA PHE A 84 7.47 -19.20 -14.72
C PHE A 84 6.26 -19.29 -13.79
N VAL A 85 6.43 -19.80 -12.58
CA VAL A 85 5.35 -19.90 -11.57
C VAL A 85 5.07 -18.56 -10.91
N TRP A 86 6.11 -17.80 -10.51
CA TRP A 86 5.97 -16.61 -9.67
C TRP A 86 6.55 -15.32 -10.26
N GLY A 87 7.45 -15.39 -11.22
CA GLY A 87 8.20 -14.22 -11.73
C GLY A 87 7.55 -13.52 -12.90
N ARG A 88 6.83 -14.26 -13.73
CA ARG A 88 6.28 -13.71 -14.98
C ARG A 88 5.05 -12.84 -14.70
N ARG A 89 5.18 -11.53 -14.86
CA ARG A 89 4.03 -10.61 -14.80
C ARG A 89 3.03 -10.93 -15.92
N ARG A 90 1.79 -11.19 -15.55
CA ARG A 90 0.70 -11.41 -16.49
C ARG A 90 -0.19 -10.19 -16.62
N HIS A 91 0.38 -9.03 -17.02
CA HIS A 91 -0.40 -7.80 -17.25
C HIS A 91 -1.62 -7.98 -18.16
N ASN A 92 -1.59 -8.99 -19.03
CA ASN A 92 -2.69 -9.36 -19.90
C ASN A 92 -3.49 -10.56 -19.38
N SER A 93 -3.40 -10.90 -18.09
CA SER A 93 -4.21 -11.97 -17.52
C SER A 93 -5.71 -11.62 -17.63
N LYS A 94 -6.56 -12.65 -17.71
CA LYS A 94 -8.01 -12.48 -17.74
C LYS A 94 -8.50 -11.67 -16.53
N SER A 95 -7.92 -11.94 -15.36
CA SER A 95 -8.23 -11.24 -14.11
C SER A 95 -7.94 -9.73 -14.19
N PHE A 96 -6.78 -9.30 -14.71
CA PHE A 96 -6.51 -7.85 -14.85
C PHE A 96 -7.37 -7.17 -15.90
N LYS A 97 -7.76 -7.88 -16.96
CA LYS A 97 -8.71 -7.33 -17.95
C LYS A 97 -10.08 -7.11 -17.32
N GLU A 98 -10.53 -7.99 -16.46
CA GLU A 98 -11.78 -7.84 -15.70
C GLU A 98 -11.70 -6.65 -14.74
N VAL A 99 -10.61 -6.53 -13.97
CA VAL A 99 -10.42 -5.38 -13.08
C VAL A 99 -10.41 -4.06 -13.84
N ARG A 100 -9.68 -3.96 -14.97
CA ARG A 100 -9.69 -2.76 -15.81
C ARG A 100 -11.06 -2.44 -16.41
N LYS A 101 -11.85 -3.45 -16.72
CA LYS A 101 -13.24 -3.24 -17.17
C LYS A 101 -14.08 -2.63 -16.06
N ILE A 102 -13.98 -3.15 -14.85
CA ILE A 102 -14.69 -2.63 -13.67
C ILE A 102 -14.23 -1.21 -13.33
N GLU A 103 -12.91 -0.95 -13.36
CA GLU A 103 -12.34 0.39 -13.20
C GLU A 103 -12.96 1.39 -14.17
N LYS A 104 -13.04 1.03 -15.46
CA LYS A 104 -13.66 1.88 -16.47
C LYS A 104 -15.13 2.14 -16.17
N GLU A 105 -15.90 1.11 -15.82
CA GLU A 105 -17.33 1.20 -15.53
C GLU A 105 -17.63 2.01 -14.27
N ILE A 106 -16.73 2.07 -13.30
CA ILE A 106 -16.95 2.73 -12.01
C ILE A 106 -16.09 3.99 -11.90
N THR A 107 -14.77 3.86 -11.87
CA THR A 107 -13.90 5.01 -11.63
C THR A 107 -13.93 5.98 -12.82
N GLU A 108 -13.69 5.50 -14.04
CA GLU A 108 -13.65 6.40 -15.21
C GLU A 108 -15.03 7.00 -15.58
N ASP A 109 -16.13 6.25 -15.39
CA ASP A 109 -17.47 6.73 -15.77
C ASP A 109 -18.07 7.71 -14.77
N TYR A 110 -17.78 7.58 -13.48
CA TYR A 110 -18.32 8.43 -12.42
C TYR A 110 -17.38 9.54 -11.95
N LEU A 111 -16.06 9.34 -11.98
CA LEU A 111 -15.09 10.36 -11.59
C LEU A 111 -14.70 11.20 -12.81
N LYS A 112 -15.43 12.27 -13.03
CA LYS A 112 -15.18 13.20 -14.14
C LYS A 112 -14.36 14.41 -13.68
N PRO A 113 -13.44 14.92 -14.52
CA PRO A 113 -12.66 16.11 -14.24
C PRO A 113 -13.53 17.31 -13.89
N ASN A 114 -13.19 18.02 -12.83
CA ASN A 114 -13.82 19.29 -12.49
C ASN A 114 -13.04 20.44 -13.15
N TYR A 115 -13.34 20.73 -14.41
CA TYR A 115 -12.63 21.75 -15.19
C TYR A 115 -12.69 23.15 -14.57
N GLN A 116 -13.74 23.49 -13.79
CA GLN A 116 -13.84 24.79 -13.13
C GLN A 116 -12.76 24.90 -12.05
N VAL A 117 -12.66 23.89 -11.18
CA VAL A 117 -11.65 23.82 -10.10
C VAL A 117 -10.25 23.75 -10.70
N VAL A 118 -10.03 22.92 -11.71
CA VAL A 118 -8.73 22.82 -12.39
C VAL A 118 -8.31 24.18 -12.96
N ASN A 119 -9.21 24.92 -13.62
CA ASN A 119 -8.92 26.25 -14.17
C ASN A 119 -8.66 27.29 -13.07
N GLU A 120 -9.33 27.20 -11.93
CA GLU A 120 -9.08 28.07 -10.79
C GLU A 120 -7.66 27.86 -10.22
N ILE A 121 -7.26 26.60 -10.04
CA ILE A 121 -5.90 26.24 -9.62
C ILE A 121 -4.86 26.79 -10.61
N TYR A 122 -5.12 26.66 -11.92
CA TYR A 122 -4.24 27.21 -12.94
C TYR A 122 -4.00 28.70 -12.80
N ARG A 123 -5.05 29.45 -12.48
CA ARG A 123 -4.96 30.91 -12.35
C ARG A 123 -4.31 31.36 -11.05
N LYS A 124 -4.67 30.74 -9.93
CA LYS A 124 -4.26 31.14 -8.58
C LYS A 124 -2.94 30.50 -8.13
N HIS A 125 -2.67 29.26 -8.55
CA HIS A 125 -1.60 28.41 -8.04
C HIS A 125 -0.83 27.68 -9.12
N PRO A 126 -0.19 28.39 -10.08
CA PRO A 126 0.47 27.77 -11.24
C PRO A 126 1.55 26.74 -10.86
N ASN A 127 2.18 26.89 -9.71
CA ASN A 127 3.17 25.93 -9.20
C ASN A 127 2.59 24.61 -8.69
N LYS A 128 1.31 24.57 -8.33
CA LYS A 128 0.62 23.37 -7.78
C LYS A 128 -0.06 22.55 -8.87
N VAL A 129 -0.25 23.15 -10.03
CA VAL A 129 -0.97 22.58 -11.17
C VAL A 129 -0.43 21.24 -11.62
N GLN A 130 0.89 21.03 -11.54
CA GLN A 130 1.51 19.82 -12.10
C GLN A 130 1.06 18.54 -11.38
N ILE A 131 0.97 18.57 -10.05
CA ILE A 131 0.53 17.40 -9.26
C ILE A 131 -0.96 17.17 -9.50
N CYS A 132 -1.77 18.23 -9.38
CA CYS A 132 -3.21 18.15 -9.59
C CYS A 132 -3.57 17.66 -11.00
N ARG A 133 -2.87 18.18 -12.02
CA ARG A 133 -3.08 17.76 -13.41
C ARG A 133 -2.66 16.32 -13.64
N TYR A 134 -1.58 15.89 -12.99
CA TYR A 134 -1.14 14.51 -13.09
C TYR A 134 -2.22 13.56 -12.59
N LEU A 135 -2.70 13.75 -11.35
CA LEU A 135 -3.74 12.92 -10.77
C LEU A 135 -5.07 13.02 -11.54
N ASP A 136 -5.44 14.21 -12.03
CA ASP A 136 -6.64 14.40 -12.86
C ASP A 136 -6.56 13.60 -14.18
N ARG A 137 -5.38 13.55 -14.81
CA ARG A 137 -5.15 12.74 -16.02
C ARG A 137 -5.16 11.24 -15.75
N GLU A 138 -4.80 10.83 -14.54
CA GLU A 138 -4.92 9.44 -14.09
C GLU A 138 -6.36 9.06 -13.68
N GLY A 139 -7.33 9.96 -13.85
CA GLY A 139 -8.74 9.74 -13.59
C GLY A 139 -9.20 10.11 -12.18
N PHE A 140 -8.42 10.89 -11.43
CA PHE A 140 -8.76 11.32 -10.07
C PHE A 140 -9.08 12.82 -10.03
N PRO A 141 -10.37 13.19 -9.98
CA PRO A 141 -10.78 14.60 -10.00
C PRO A 141 -10.38 15.31 -8.71
N ILE A 142 -10.13 16.61 -8.85
CA ILE A 142 -9.86 17.50 -7.73
C ILE A 142 -11.16 18.15 -7.26
N TYR A 143 -11.29 18.32 -5.94
CA TYR A 143 -12.46 18.88 -5.28
C TYR A 143 -12.11 20.12 -4.47
N GLN A 144 -13.06 21.05 -4.42
CA GLN A 144 -13.21 22.08 -3.40
C GLN A 144 -14.27 21.62 -2.39
N ASN A 145 -14.77 22.50 -1.56
CA ASN A 145 -15.91 22.22 -0.67
C ASN A 145 -15.78 20.93 0.14
N THR A 146 -14.55 20.66 0.60
CA THR A 146 -14.22 19.44 1.35
C THR A 146 -13.31 19.78 2.49
N GLN A 147 -13.80 19.65 3.72
CA GLN A 147 -13.02 19.82 4.94
C GLN A 147 -12.11 18.62 5.17
N VAL A 148 -10.91 18.85 5.65
CA VAL A 148 -9.93 17.83 6.06
C VAL A 148 -9.62 17.99 7.53
N LYS A 149 -9.75 16.90 8.31
CA LYS A 149 -9.27 16.81 9.69
C LYS A 149 -8.20 15.73 9.77
N TYR A 150 -7.06 16.07 10.32
CA TYR A 150 -5.96 15.15 10.57
C TYR A 150 -6.05 14.55 11.97
N TYR A 151 -5.67 13.29 12.11
CA TYR A 151 -5.56 12.57 13.38
C TYR A 151 -4.14 12.03 13.52
N PRO A 152 -3.39 12.47 14.54
CA PRO A 152 -2.04 12.01 14.82
C PRO A 152 -1.99 10.61 15.44
N LEU A 153 -3.12 10.11 15.96
CA LEU A 153 -3.26 8.82 16.66
C LEU A 153 -4.54 8.10 16.25
N GLY A 154 -4.51 6.77 16.35
CA GLY A 154 -5.66 5.94 16.03
C GLY A 154 -6.80 6.08 17.04
N GLU A 155 -6.49 6.34 18.31
CA GLU A 155 -7.47 6.56 19.38
C GLU A 155 -8.44 7.68 19.01
N ASP A 156 -7.89 8.84 18.61
CA ASP A 156 -8.67 10.01 18.26
C ASP A 156 -9.52 9.78 17.00
N LEU A 157 -8.95 9.07 16.01
CA LEU A 157 -9.67 8.73 14.79
C LEU A 157 -10.84 7.78 15.09
N PHE A 158 -10.63 6.74 15.91
CA PHE A 158 -11.70 5.81 16.26
C PHE A 158 -12.81 6.48 17.07
N GLU A 159 -12.46 7.42 17.96
CA GLU A 159 -13.47 8.14 18.72
C GLU A 159 -14.45 8.89 17.81
N ASP A 160 -13.94 9.64 16.84
CA ASP A 160 -14.79 10.38 15.91
C ASP A 160 -15.49 9.46 14.90
N MET A 161 -14.79 8.43 14.41
CA MET A 161 -15.38 7.47 13.46
C MET A 161 -16.58 6.72 14.08
N LEU A 162 -16.51 6.32 15.35
CA LEU A 162 -17.62 5.67 16.05
C LEU A 162 -18.81 6.62 16.21
N LYS A 163 -18.56 7.92 16.52
CA LYS A 163 -19.61 8.95 16.58
C LYS A 163 -20.29 9.15 15.22
N ASP A 164 -19.50 9.24 14.15
CA ASP A 164 -20.02 9.41 12.79
C ASP A 164 -20.81 8.17 12.32
N ILE A 165 -20.36 6.95 12.65
CA ILE A 165 -21.11 5.71 12.39
C ILE A 165 -22.45 5.74 13.13
N GLU A 166 -22.48 6.19 14.40
CA GLU A 166 -23.72 6.29 15.17
C GLU A 166 -24.72 7.27 14.58
N GLN A 167 -24.26 8.27 13.84
CA GLN A 167 -25.09 9.28 13.17
C GLN A 167 -25.48 8.92 11.73
N ALA A 168 -25.04 7.79 11.20
CA ALA A 168 -25.35 7.36 9.84
C ALA A 168 -26.87 7.14 9.62
N HIS A 169 -27.38 7.53 8.45
CA HIS A 169 -28.80 7.46 8.10
C HIS A 169 -29.09 6.68 6.82
N LYS A 170 -28.13 6.55 5.89
CA LYS A 170 -28.35 5.96 4.56
C LYS A 170 -27.50 4.71 4.35
N PHE A 171 -26.18 4.85 4.43
CA PHE A 171 -25.27 3.75 4.20
C PHE A 171 -23.93 3.93 4.90
N ILE A 172 -23.27 2.80 5.18
CA ILE A 172 -21.91 2.71 5.71
C ILE A 172 -21.15 1.69 4.88
N PHE A 173 -20.06 2.12 4.26
CA PHE A 173 -19.13 1.26 3.53
C PHE A 173 -17.79 1.25 4.24
N MET A 174 -17.27 0.06 4.53
CA MET A 174 -15.98 -0.10 5.21
C MET A 174 -15.12 -1.10 4.46
N GLU A 175 -13.91 -0.69 4.14
CA GLU A 175 -12.90 -1.48 3.45
C GLU A 175 -11.60 -1.43 4.23
N TYR A 176 -11.10 -2.62 4.63
CA TYR A 176 -9.90 -2.71 5.48
C TYR A 176 -9.03 -3.92 5.13
N PHE A 177 -7.71 -3.73 5.23
CA PHE A 177 -6.77 -4.83 5.07
C PHE A 177 -6.79 -5.77 6.27
N ILE A 178 -6.75 -5.22 7.51
CA ILE A 178 -6.82 -6.00 8.75
C ILE A 178 -8.09 -5.62 9.52
N VAL A 179 -8.83 -6.66 9.90
CA VAL A 179 -9.84 -6.58 10.96
C VAL A 179 -9.55 -7.74 11.92
N SER A 180 -9.36 -7.41 13.18
CA SER A 180 -9.07 -8.40 14.24
C SER A 180 -10.14 -8.39 15.31
N ASP A 181 -10.46 -9.58 15.87
CA ASP A 181 -11.35 -9.64 17.04
C ASP A 181 -10.70 -8.91 18.21
N GLY A 182 -11.42 -7.94 18.76
CA GLY A 182 -10.93 -7.07 19.82
C GLY A 182 -12.00 -6.07 20.27
N ILE A 183 -11.60 -5.13 21.12
CA ILE A 183 -12.49 -4.11 21.69
C ILE A 183 -13.01 -3.17 20.58
N ILE A 184 -12.11 -2.70 19.70
CA ILE A 184 -12.47 -1.77 18.61
C ILE A 184 -13.46 -2.45 17.66
N TRP A 185 -13.15 -3.67 17.19
CA TRP A 185 -14.05 -4.38 16.29
C TRP A 185 -15.42 -4.62 16.90
N LYS A 186 -15.49 -5.02 18.17
CA LYS A 186 -16.78 -5.24 18.87
C LYS A 186 -17.61 -3.96 18.94
N LYS A 187 -16.98 -2.81 19.24
CA LYS A 187 -17.67 -1.50 19.23
C LYS A 187 -18.21 -1.18 17.84
N VAL A 188 -17.39 -1.31 16.81
CA VAL A 188 -17.79 -1.08 15.40
C VAL A 188 -18.95 -2.03 15.03
N LEU A 189 -18.80 -3.34 15.24
CA LEU A 189 -19.80 -4.33 14.87
C LEU A 189 -21.15 -4.10 15.56
N ASN A 190 -21.14 -3.72 16.83
CA ASN A 190 -22.38 -3.41 17.57
C ASN A 190 -23.10 -2.20 16.96
N LEU A 191 -22.37 -1.14 16.61
CA LEU A 191 -22.95 0.04 15.95
C LEU A 191 -23.48 -0.31 14.56
N LEU A 192 -22.71 -1.05 13.75
CA LEU A 192 -23.14 -1.47 12.42
C LEU A 192 -24.42 -2.33 12.48
N THR A 193 -24.51 -3.26 13.44
CA THR A 193 -25.71 -4.08 13.65
C THR A 193 -26.93 -3.22 13.96
N LYS A 194 -26.79 -2.27 14.91
CA LYS A 194 -27.85 -1.32 15.27
C LYS A 194 -28.26 -0.47 14.06
N LYS A 195 -27.33 -0.07 13.21
CA LYS A 195 -27.62 0.72 11.99
C LYS A 195 -28.38 -0.09 10.95
N VAL A 196 -28.02 -1.35 10.75
CA VAL A 196 -28.81 -2.24 9.85
C VAL A 196 -30.25 -2.40 10.37
N GLU A 197 -30.47 -2.56 11.68
CA GLU A 197 -31.81 -2.61 12.28
C GLU A 197 -32.62 -1.31 12.05
N GLN A 198 -31.92 -0.16 11.87
CA GLN A 198 -32.52 1.13 11.52
C GLN A 198 -32.72 1.32 10.01
N GLY A 199 -32.39 0.33 9.18
CA GLY A 199 -32.54 0.38 7.72
C GLY A 199 -31.35 0.98 6.97
N VAL A 200 -30.21 1.22 7.64
CA VAL A 200 -28.99 1.71 7.00
C VAL A 200 -28.32 0.56 6.23
N GLU A 201 -27.92 0.80 4.98
CA GLU A 201 -27.18 -0.17 4.18
C GLU A 201 -25.74 -0.28 4.70
N VAL A 202 -25.29 -1.49 5.06
CA VAL A 202 -23.92 -1.73 5.52
C VAL A 202 -23.22 -2.72 4.59
N ARG A 203 -22.09 -2.29 4.02
CA ARG A 203 -21.18 -3.15 3.23
C ARG A 203 -19.80 -3.19 3.87
N LEU A 204 -19.27 -4.39 4.06
CA LEU A 204 -17.92 -4.63 4.57
C LEU A 204 -17.09 -5.35 3.51
N LEU A 205 -15.89 -4.86 3.25
CA LEU A 205 -14.91 -5.46 2.34
C LEU A 205 -13.59 -5.69 3.08
N PHE A 206 -13.13 -6.91 3.16
CA PHE A 206 -11.88 -7.26 3.82
C PHE A 206 -10.94 -7.98 2.89
N ASP A 207 -9.62 -7.77 3.07
CA ASP A 207 -8.61 -8.63 2.44
C ASP A 207 -8.51 -9.96 3.19
N ASP A 208 -8.55 -11.09 2.46
CA ASP A 208 -8.54 -12.43 3.06
C ASP A 208 -7.24 -12.76 3.79
N PHE A 209 -6.12 -12.18 3.37
CA PHE A 209 -4.82 -12.39 4.02
C PHE A 209 -4.72 -11.60 5.34
N GLY A 210 -5.15 -10.36 5.34
CA GLY A 210 -5.10 -9.49 6.51
C GLY A 210 -6.10 -9.90 7.59
N THR A 211 -7.25 -10.50 7.21
CA THR A 211 -8.32 -10.93 8.12
C THR A 211 -8.43 -12.43 8.29
N LEU A 212 -7.37 -13.17 7.97
CA LEU A 212 -7.38 -14.63 7.89
C LEU A 212 -7.90 -15.34 9.15
N ILE A 213 -7.62 -14.79 10.33
CA ILE A 213 -8.03 -15.37 11.60
C ILE A 213 -9.53 -15.15 11.84
N LEU A 214 -10.05 -13.96 11.50
CA LEU A 214 -11.44 -13.59 11.74
C LEU A 214 -12.38 -14.13 10.65
N ASN A 215 -11.95 -14.19 9.39
CA ASN A 215 -12.78 -14.50 8.23
C ASN A 215 -13.09 -16.02 8.13
N THR A 216 -13.86 -16.53 9.10
CA THR A 216 -14.36 -17.92 9.19
C THR A 216 -15.72 -18.04 8.53
N ASP A 217 -16.17 -19.28 8.28
CA ASP A 217 -17.53 -19.53 7.81
C ASP A 217 -18.57 -19.09 8.82
N ASP A 218 -18.30 -19.29 10.13
CA ASP A 218 -19.17 -18.84 11.22
C ASP A 218 -19.27 -17.30 11.25
N PHE A 219 -18.17 -16.60 11.07
CA PHE A 219 -18.14 -15.14 10.97
C PHE A 219 -18.96 -14.64 9.78
N ARG A 220 -18.82 -15.25 8.60
CA ARG A 220 -19.61 -14.89 7.41
C ARG A 220 -21.11 -15.11 7.62
N GLN A 221 -21.47 -16.22 8.28
CA GLN A 221 -22.87 -16.49 8.62
C GLN A 221 -23.41 -15.50 9.65
N ASP A 222 -22.60 -15.08 10.63
CA ASP A 222 -22.98 -14.06 11.61
C ASP A 222 -23.24 -12.71 10.94
N MET A 223 -22.34 -12.26 10.03
CA MET A 223 -22.56 -11.03 9.26
C MET A 223 -23.86 -11.09 8.45
N LYS A 224 -24.11 -12.22 7.78
CA LYS A 224 -25.36 -12.41 7.03
C LYS A 224 -26.60 -12.38 7.92
N LYS A 225 -26.56 -13.00 9.11
CA LYS A 225 -27.68 -12.96 10.09
C LYS A 225 -27.97 -11.55 10.58
N ARG A 226 -26.93 -10.71 10.71
CA ARG A 226 -27.05 -9.29 11.07
C ARG A 226 -27.51 -8.40 9.92
N GLY A 227 -27.69 -8.95 8.70
CA GLY A 227 -28.06 -8.17 7.52
C GLY A 227 -26.90 -7.34 6.94
N ILE A 228 -25.67 -7.59 7.36
CA ILE A 228 -24.47 -6.91 6.87
C ILE A 228 -23.99 -7.60 5.60
N LYS A 229 -23.86 -6.86 4.50
CA LYS A 229 -23.28 -7.38 3.26
C LYS A 229 -21.75 -7.48 3.41
N LEU A 230 -21.19 -8.66 3.18
CA LEU A 230 -19.75 -8.93 3.32
C LEU A 230 -19.15 -9.46 2.04
N ALA A 231 -18.09 -8.82 1.57
CA ALA A 231 -17.22 -9.32 0.51
C ALA A 231 -15.79 -9.54 1.01
N THR A 232 -15.05 -10.40 0.32
CA THR A 232 -13.65 -10.71 0.66
C THR A 232 -12.80 -10.60 -0.59
N PHE A 233 -11.80 -9.70 -0.54
CA PHE A 233 -10.83 -9.55 -1.63
C PHE A 233 -9.76 -10.64 -1.58
N GLY A 234 -9.37 -11.16 -2.76
CA GLY A 234 -8.27 -12.10 -2.93
C GLY A 234 -8.37 -13.36 -2.07
N PRO A 235 -9.46 -14.17 -2.20
CA PRO A 235 -9.63 -15.39 -1.41
C PRO A 235 -8.45 -16.33 -1.61
N ILE A 236 -7.70 -16.59 -0.53
CA ILE A 236 -6.43 -17.33 -0.58
C ILE A 236 -6.59 -18.72 -1.20
N HIS A 237 -7.72 -19.38 -0.98
CA HIS A 237 -7.98 -20.72 -1.52
C HIS A 237 -8.11 -20.79 -3.06
N LYS A 238 -8.40 -19.66 -3.73
CA LYS A 238 -8.50 -19.57 -5.19
C LYS A 238 -7.18 -19.21 -5.87
N ASP A 239 -6.24 -18.57 -5.14
CA ASP A 239 -5.06 -17.93 -5.69
C ASP A 239 -3.72 -18.63 -5.40
N VAL A 240 -3.76 -19.83 -4.80
CA VAL A 240 -2.58 -20.57 -4.30
C VAL A 240 -1.49 -20.82 -5.36
N GLY A 241 -1.85 -20.89 -6.62
CA GLY A 241 -0.92 -21.15 -7.73
C GLY A 241 -0.54 -19.93 -8.56
N SER A 242 -1.01 -18.73 -8.20
CA SER A 242 -0.82 -17.55 -9.03
C SER A 242 -0.08 -16.42 -8.30
N LEU A 243 0.52 -15.53 -9.09
CA LEU A 243 1.10 -14.27 -8.59
C LEU A 243 0.07 -13.32 -7.98
N SER A 244 -1.22 -13.51 -8.28
CA SER A 244 -2.33 -12.78 -7.67
C SER A 244 -2.32 -12.87 -6.14
N PHE A 245 -1.68 -13.88 -5.55
CA PHE A 245 -1.45 -13.96 -4.13
C PHE A 245 -0.64 -12.77 -3.55
N ASN A 246 0.24 -12.16 -4.32
CA ASN A 246 1.01 -10.98 -3.88
C ASN A 246 0.20 -9.69 -3.97
N TYR A 247 -0.86 -9.66 -4.78
CA TYR A 247 -1.72 -8.50 -4.94
C TYR A 247 -2.75 -8.48 -3.82
N ARG A 248 -2.66 -7.47 -2.96
CA ARG A 248 -3.51 -7.35 -1.77
C ARG A 248 -4.24 -6.02 -1.76
N ASN A 249 -5.44 -6.03 -1.21
CA ASN A 249 -6.17 -4.82 -0.95
C ASN A 249 -5.71 -4.23 0.39
N HIS A 250 -4.83 -3.24 0.30
CA HIS A 250 -4.26 -2.57 1.47
C HIS A 250 -4.93 -1.24 1.77
N GLN A 251 -6.03 -0.91 1.10
CA GLN A 251 -6.84 0.27 1.38
C GLN A 251 -7.48 0.18 2.77
N LYS A 252 -7.72 1.33 3.36
CA LYS A 252 -8.50 1.52 4.59
C LYS A 252 -9.41 2.70 4.35
N ILE A 253 -10.66 2.39 4.07
CA ILE A 253 -11.67 3.39 3.72
C ILE A 253 -12.92 3.14 4.57
N THR A 254 -13.44 4.19 5.17
CA THR A 254 -14.81 4.20 5.70
C THR A 254 -15.57 5.34 5.04
N VAL A 255 -16.72 5.06 4.44
CA VAL A 255 -17.63 6.06 3.87
C VAL A 255 -18.95 6.01 4.61
N ILE A 256 -19.43 7.17 5.06
CA ILE A 256 -20.69 7.31 5.80
C ILE A 256 -21.58 8.31 5.06
N ASP A 257 -22.75 7.85 4.62
CA ASP A 257 -23.78 8.63 3.93
C ASP A 257 -23.29 9.42 2.69
N GLY A 258 -22.10 9.06 2.15
CA GLY A 258 -21.44 9.75 1.05
C GLY A 258 -20.82 11.10 1.41
N ASN A 259 -21.05 11.59 2.63
CA ASN A 259 -20.59 12.91 3.07
C ASN A 259 -19.29 12.86 3.89
N ILE A 260 -19.05 11.76 4.60
CA ILE A 260 -17.89 11.58 5.49
C ILE A 260 -17.06 10.41 4.97
N GLY A 261 -15.75 10.64 4.86
CA GLY A 261 -14.80 9.62 4.47
C GLY A 261 -13.59 9.58 5.38
N TYR A 262 -13.13 8.39 5.77
CA TYR A 262 -11.92 8.16 6.54
C TYR A 262 -10.92 7.36 5.73
N THR A 263 -9.63 7.70 5.84
CA THR A 263 -8.50 6.89 5.37
C THR A 263 -7.25 7.17 6.20
N GLY A 264 -6.23 6.34 6.04
CA GLY A 264 -4.96 6.45 6.77
C GLY A 264 -4.25 5.11 6.90
N GLY A 265 -3.26 5.03 7.79
CA GLY A 265 -2.55 3.79 8.07
C GLY A 265 -3.31 2.81 8.98
N ILE A 266 -4.36 3.28 9.65
CA ILE A 266 -5.06 2.65 10.76
C ILE A 266 -5.97 1.52 10.29
N ASN A 267 -5.77 0.30 10.81
CA ASN A 267 -6.67 -0.85 10.61
C ASN A 267 -7.63 -1.02 11.81
N ILE A 268 -8.63 -1.88 11.66
CA ILE A 268 -9.60 -2.19 12.72
C ILE A 268 -9.03 -3.27 13.65
N ALA A 269 -8.13 -2.87 14.54
CA ALA A 269 -7.54 -3.74 15.56
C ALA A 269 -7.06 -2.93 16.77
N ASP A 270 -7.00 -3.57 17.92
CA ASP A 270 -6.77 -2.92 19.21
C ASP A 270 -5.38 -2.29 19.35
N GLU A 271 -4.36 -2.84 18.67
CA GLU A 271 -3.02 -2.24 18.64
C GLU A 271 -2.99 -0.86 17.98
N TYR A 272 -3.86 -0.57 17.01
CA TYR A 272 -3.92 0.73 16.35
C TYR A 272 -4.57 1.82 17.21
N ALA A 273 -5.23 1.43 18.30
CA ALA A 273 -5.80 2.33 19.30
C ALA A 273 -5.05 2.25 20.64
N ASN A 274 -3.85 1.68 20.66
CA ASN A 274 -3.03 1.48 21.86
C ASN A 274 -3.77 0.80 23.04
N LEU A 275 -4.83 0.02 22.75
CA LEU A 275 -5.55 -0.76 23.76
C LEU A 275 -4.80 -2.04 24.17
N ILE A 276 -3.88 -2.48 23.30
CA ILE A 276 -2.93 -3.56 23.57
C ILE A 276 -1.54 -3.11 23.12
N GLU A 277 -0.53 -3.44 23.90
CA GLU A 277 0.88 -3.20 23.53
C GLU A 277 1.40 -4.37 22.69
N ARG A 278 1.78 -4.09 21.43
CA ARG A 278 2.34 -5.10 20.52
C ARG A 278 3.82 -4.86 20.22
N PHE A 279 4.20 -3.63 19.97
CA PHE A 279 5.56 -3.18 19.64
C PHE A 279 5.86 -1.82 20.30
N GLY A 280 5.56 -1.67 21.59
CA GLY A 280 5.56 -0.38 22.27
C GLY A 280 4.37 0.48 21.83
N HIS A 281 4.51 1.79 21.94
CA HIS A 281 3.49 2.74 21.50
C HIS A 281 3.30 2.66 19.98
N TRP A 282 2.06 2.42 19.55
CA TRP A 282 1.70 2.36 18.13
C TRP A 282 1.30 3.76 17.64
N LYS A 283 2.19 4.39 16.86
CA LYS A 283 1.94 5.69 16.26
C LYS A 283 1.49 5.52 14.82
N ASP A 284 0.22 5.78 14.56
CA ASP A 284 -0.33 5.79 13.20
C ASP A 284 -1.19 7.03 13.00
N SER A 285 -1.45 7.39 11.76
CA SER A 285 -2.21 8.58 11.41
C SER A 285 -3.33 8.29 10.42
N GLY A 286 -4.30 9.16 10.40
CA GLY A 286 -5.38 9.14 9.42
C GLY A 286 -5.99 10.51 9.22
N ILE A 287 -6.90 10.58 8.27
CA ILE A 287 -7.68 11.78 7.97
C ILE A 287 -9.16 11.44 7.87
N ARG A 288 -9.97 12.42 8.22
CA ARG A 288 -11.39 12.50 7.93
C ARG A 288 -11.61 13.58 6.89
N ILE A 289 -12.25 13.26 5.79
CA ILE A 289 -12.73 14.26 4.83
C ILE A 289 -14.26 14.37 4.94
N TYR A 290 -14.78 15.60 4.79
CA TYR A 290 -16.20 15.87 4.85
C TYR A 290 -16.61 16.80 3.70
N GLY A 291 -17.41 16.31 2.77
CA GLY A 291 -17.87 17.06 1.60
C GLY A 291 -17.70 16.31 0.28
N GLU A 292 -17.56 17.08 -0.81
CA GLU A 292 -17.61 16.57 -2.19
C GLU A 292 -16.55 15.49 -2.51
N GLY A 293 -15.35 15.62 -1.95
CA GLY A 293 -14.24 14.70 -2.19
C GLY A 293 -14.48 13.26 -1.73
N VAL A 294 -15.46 13.02 -0.85
CA VAL A 294 -15.83 11.69 -0.37
C VAL A 294 -16.38 10.81 -1.50
N PHE A 295 -16.88 11.41 -2.57
CA PHE A 295 -17.39 10.65 -3.71
C PHE A 295 -16.32 9.77 -4.36
N SER A 296 -15.06 10.22 -4.40
CA SER A 296 -13.96 9.38 -4.87
C SER A 296 -13.81 8.11 -4.02
N PHE A 297 -13.87 8.22 -2.69
CA PHE A 297 -13.82 7.04 -1.83
C PHE A 297 -15.00 6.09 -2.04
N THR A 298 -16.18 6.63 -2.31
CA THR A 298 -17.35 5.81 -2.66
C THR A 298 -17.09 5.01 -3.93
N CYS A 299 -16.54 5.64 -4.98
CA CYS A 299 -16.20 4.96 -6.22
C CYS A 299 -15.07 3.92 -6.02
N PHE A 300 -14.03 4.23 -5.25
CA PHE A 300 -12.94 3.29 -4.93
C PHE A 300 -13.47 2.05 -4.20
N PHE A 301 -14.31 2.26 -3.19
CA PHE A 301 -14.96 1.16 -2.49
C PHE A 301 -15.80 0.31 -3.45
N MET A 302 -16.61 0.93 -4.30
CA MET A 302 -17.49 0.21 -5.23
C MET A 302 -16.72 -0.55 -6.31
N GLU A 303 -15.59 0.00 -6.78
CA GLU A 303 -14.69 -0.71 -7.69
C GLU A 303 -14.17 -1.99 -7.03
N MET A 304 -13.61 -1.88 -5.83
CA MET A 304 -13.06 -3.03 -5.10
C MET A 304 -14.15 -4.00 -4.64
N TRP A 305 -15.34 -3.50 -4.32
CA TRP A 305 -16.51 -4.32 -4.03
C TRP A 305 -16.86 -5.19 -5.24
N LYS A 306 -17.04 -4.59 -6.42
CA LYS A 306 -17.39 -5.30 -7.67
C LYS A 306 -16.32 -6.32 -8.07
N VAL A 307 -15.04 -6.01 -7.86
CA VAL A 307 -13.92 -6.96 -8.05
C VAL A 307 -14.02 -8.17 -7.12
N SER A 308 -14.61 -8.00 -5.93
CA SER A 308 -14.60 -9.00 -4.87
C SER A 308 -15.84 -9.87 -4.82
N VAL A 309 -16.97 -9.41 -5.37
CA VAL A 309 -18.22 -10.19 -5.45
C VAL A 309 -18.26 -11.04 -6.73
N THR A 310 -18.95 -12.18 -6.66
CA THR A 310 -19.11 -13.08 -7.82
C THR A 310 -20.39 -12.81 -8.60
N GLU A 311 -21.31 -12.05 -8.03
CA GLU A 311 -22.58 -11.69 -8.64
C GLU A 311 -22.39 -10.47 -9.54
N ASP A 312 -23.00 -10.47 -10.73
CA ASP A 312 -22.98 -9.32 -11.63
C ASP A 312 -23.99 -8.26 -11.14
N GLU A 313 -23.60 -7.57 -10.06
CA GLU A 313 -24.39 -6.48 -9.47
C GLU A 313 -24.19 -5.21 -10.31
N PHE A 314 -25.27 -4.66 -10.84
CA PHE A 314 -25.23 -3.32 -11.43
C PHE A 314 -25.04 -2.28 -10.33
N ILE A 315 -23.94 -1.54 -10.39
CA ILE A 315 -23.60 -0.51 -9.43
C ILE A 315 -23.87 0.87 -10.04
N ASN A 316 -24.75 1.63 -9.42
CA ASN A 316 -24.94 3.05 -9.73
C ASN A 316 -24.37 3.89 -8.59
N CYS A 317 -23.19 4.47 -8.81
CA CYS A 317 -22.52 5.29 -7.79
C CYS A 317 -23.24 6.63 -7.54
N ASP A 318 -24.07 7.12 -8.47
CA ASP A 318 -24.78 8.41 -8.31
C ASP A 318 -25.75 8.42 -7.12
N VAL A 319 -26.31 7.28 -6.74
CA VAL A 319 -27.20 7.19 -5.56
C VAL A 319 -26.48 7.44 -4.25
N TYR A 320 -25.16 7.36 -4.24
CA TYR A 320 -24.29 7.55 -3.09
C TYR A 320 -23.54 8.88 -3.09
N ARG A 321 -23.90 9.81 -3.99
CA ARG A 321 -23.26 11.13 -4.05
C ARG A 321 -23.43 11.91 -2.76
N PRO A 322 -22.38 12.68 -2.35
CA PRO A 322 -22.47 13.58 -1.22
C PRO A 322 -23.54 14.63 -1.45
N ILE A 323 -24.23 14.99 -0.36
CA ILE A 323 -25.18 16.10 -0.33
C ILE A 323 -24.52 17.33 0.29
N ALA A 324 -23.54 17.12 1.18
CA ALA A 324 -22.86 18.20 1.87
C ALA A 324 -21.82 18.84 0.93
N ALA A 325 -22.01 20.12 0.65
CA ALA A 325 -20.98 20.99 0.11
C ALA A 325 -20.52 21.89 1.26
N ILE A 326 -19.32 21.65 1.77
CA ILE A 326 -18.75 22.41 2.89
C ILE A 326 -17.82 23.47 2.30
N PRO A 327 -18.17 24.76 2.34
CA PRO A 327 -17.29 25.82 1.89
C PRO A 327 -15.99 25.76 2.70
N GLU A 328 -14.89 25.36 2.04
CA GLU A 328 -13.57 25.24 2.65
C GLU A 328 -12.52 25.84 1.70
N LYS A 329 -11.45 26.35 2.27
CA LYS A 329 -10.29 26.76 1.49
C LYS A 329 -9.52 25.54 1.04
N GLY A 330 -8.80 25.68 -0.08
CA GLY A 330 -7.92 24.67 -0.56
C GLY A 330 -8.61 23.60 -1.43
N PHE A 331 -7.87 22.55 -1.67
CA PHE A 331 -8.20 21.51 -2.65
C PHE A 331 -7.89 20.13 -2.07
N VAL A 332 -8.76 19.17 -2.41
CA VAL A 332 -8.64 17.78 -1.99
C VAL A 332 -8.76 16.88 -3.23
N GLN A 333 -7.86 15.92 -3.35
CA GLN A 333 -7.82 15.00 -4.48
C GLN A 333 -7.52 13.59 -3.99
N PRO A 334 -8.54 12.80 -3.62
CA PRO A 334 -8.35 11.40 -3.32
C PRO A 334 -7.92 10.65 -4.58
N PHE A 335 -6.98 9.73 -4.42
CA PHE A 335 -6.48 8.89 -5.51
C PHE A 335 -6.19 7.49 -5.02
N MET A 336 -6.15 6.54 -5.96
CA MET A 336 -5.81 5.16 -5.67
C MET A 336 -4.80 4.61 -6.68
N GLY A 337 -4.10 3.56 -6.28
CA GLY A 337 -3.23 2.78 -7.13
C GLY A 337 -3.51 1.30 -7.01
N GLY A 338 -2.99 0.54 -7.95
CA GLY A 338 -3.13 -0.90 -7.93
C GLY A 338 -2.31 -1.58 -9.03
N PRO A 339 -2.05 -2.88 -8.93
CA PRO A 339 -1.17 -3.58 -9.86
C PRO A 339 -1.69 -3.59 -11.30
N HIS A 340 -2.99 -3.43 -11.53
CA HIS A 340 -3.61 -3.34 -12.84
C HIS A 340 -3.33 -2.01 -13.55
N ARG A 341 -2.97 -0.95 -12.80
CA ARG A 341 -2.61 0.39 -13.33
C ARG A 341 -1.15 0.51 -13.76
N ASN A 342 -0.32 -0.49 -13.46
CA ASN A 342 1.07 -0.48 -13.91
C ASN A 342 1.16 -0.57 -15.46
N PRO A 343 2.12 0.16 -16.09
CA PRO A 343 3.25 0.91 -15.50
C PRO A 343 2.91 2.35 -15.06
N LEU A 344 1.69 2.84 -15.25
CA LEU A 344 1.27 4.22 -14.94
C LEU A 344 1.02 4.42 -13.44
N ASN A 345 1.87 4.03 -12.57
CA ASN A 345 1.76 4.00 -11.12
C ASN A 345 1.38 5.39 -10.51
N PRO A 346 0.08 5.71 -10.33
CA PRO A 346 -0.33 7.03 -9.87
C PRO A 346 0.09 7.34 -8.44
N THR A 347 0.24 6.30 -7.59
CA THR A 347 0.67 6.47 -6.20
C THR A 347 2.12 6.93 -6.12
N GLU A 348 3.04 6.26 -6.79
CA GLU A 348 4.45 6.67 -6.85
C GLU A 348 4.61 8.01 -7.58
N GLY A 349 3.90 8.18 -8.70
CA GLY A 349 3.94 9.41 -9.49
C GLY A 349 3.50 10.66 -8.70
N ALA A 350 2.54 10.52 -7.78
CA ALA A 350 2.15 11.62 -6.89
C ALA A 350 3.29 12.00 -5.93
N TYR A 351 3.92 11.01 -5.27
CA TYR A 351 5.06 11.23 -4.37
C TYR A 351 6.25 11.87 -5.10
N THR A 352 6.65 11.32 -6.24
CA THR A 352 7.75 11.86 -7.07
C THR A 352 7.51 13.32 -7.45
N ARG A 353 6.26 13.69 -7.81
CA ARG A 353 5.95 15.08 -8.15
C ARG A 353 5.99 16.01 -6.96
N MET A 354 5.59 15.55 -5.78
CA MET A 354 5.73 16.33 -4.54
C MET A 354 7.20 16.56 -4.20
N ILE A 355 8.02 15.51 -4.25
CA ILE A 355 9.47 15.58 -3.98
C ILE A 355 10.15 16.55 -4.95
N ASN A 356 9.89 16.41 -6.26
CA ASN A 356 10.51 17.25 -7.28
C ASN A 356 10.03 18.71 -7.29
N LYS A 357 8.91 19.00 -6.60
CA LYS A 357 8.39 20.37 -6.45
C LYS A 357 8.98 21.09 -5.25
N ALA A 358 9.47 20.38 -4.27
CA ALA A 358 9.92 20.93 -2.98
C ALA A 358 11.03 21.98 -3.16
N ARG A 359 10.97 23.04 -2.34
CA ARG A 359 11.93 24.15 -2.33
C ARG A 359 12.59 24.32 -0.98
N ASP A 360 11.79 24.22 0.09
CA ASP A 360 12.23 24.46 1.46
C ASP A 360 12.40 23.18 2.24
N TYR A 361 11.37 22.30 2.25
CA TYR A 361 11.46 21.05 3.00
C TYR A 361 10.56 19.93 2.48
N ILE A 362 10.95 18.69 2.79
CA ILE A 362 10.17 17.45 2.60
C ILE A 362 10.21 16.67 3.92
N TYR A 363 9.06 16.42 4.52
CA TYR A 363 8.92 15.62 5.72
C TYR A 363 8.12 14.35 5.41
N ILE A 364 8.71 13.18 5.63
CA ILE A 364 8.12 11.87 5.33
C ILE A 364 8.06 11.04 6.61
N THR A 365 6.91 10.44 6.87
CA THR A 365 6.75 9.39 7.89
C THR A 365 6.34 8.10 7.19
N THR A 366 7.07 7.02 7.41
CA THR A 366 6.78 5.73 6.77
C THR A 366 7.28 4.55 7.62
N PRO A 367 6.51 3.46 7.75
CA PRO A 367 7.00 2.25 8.42
C PRO A 367 8.03 1.49 7.59
N TYR A 368 8.00 1.65 6.26
CA TYR A 368 8.83 0.91 5.33
C TYR A 368 9.48 1.85 4.32
N LEU A 369 10.81 1.88 4.34
CA LEU A 369 11.65 2.70 3.47
C LEU A 369 12.39 1.79 2.47
N VAL A 370 11.62 1.11 1.62
CA VAL A 370 12.13 0.17 0.62
C VAL A 370 12.02 0.82 -0.75
N LEU A 371 12.86 1.84 -0.93
CA LEU A 371 12.82 2.72 -2.08
C LEU A 371 13.29 2.02 -3.36
N ASP A 372 12.63 2.32 -4.46
CA ASP A 372 13.17 2.07 -5.77
C ASP A 372 14.28 3.09 -6.13
N ARG A 373 14.90 2.89 -7.28
CA ARG A 373 16.00 3.75 -7.71
C ARG A 373 15.54 5.18 -7.98
N SER A 374 14.36 5.35 -8.59
CA SER A 374 13.82 6.66 -8.98
C SER A 374 13.57 7.53 -7.76
N MET A 375 12.81 7.02 -6.80
CA MET A 375 12.48 7.77 -5.58
C MET A 375 13.72 8.06 -4.72
N LEU A 376 14.67 7.11 -4.66
CA LEU A 376 15.93 7.33 -3.97
C LEU A 376 16.75 8.46 -4.62
N GLU A 377 16.80 8.52 -5.96
CA GLU A 377 17.46 9.58 -6.72
C GLU A 377 16.74 10.93 -6.54
N ASP A 378 15.42 10.96 -6.55
CA ASP A 378 14.62 12.18 -6.32
C ASP A 378 14.90 12.77 -4.91
N LEU A 379 14.82 11.97 -3.85
CA LEU A 379 15.08 12.42 -2.47
C LEU A 379 16.53 12.91 -2.29
N THR A 380 17.49 12.17 -2.83
CA THR A 380 18.91 12.57 -2.73
C THR A 380 19.22 13.82 -3.56
N SER A 381 18.57 14.00 -4.69
CA SER A 381 18.69 15.22 -5.52
C SER A 381 18.08 16.43 -4.81
N ALA A 382 16.91 16.29 -4.22
CA ALA A 382 16.27 17.35 -3.44
C ALA A 382 17.18 17.82 -2.28
N ALA A 383 17.71 16.89 -1.48
CA ALA A 383 18.61 17.23 -0.38
C ALA A 383 19.90 17.90 -0.84
N ARG A 384 20.53 17.43 -1.93
CA ARG A 384 21.71 18.06 -2.53
C ARG A 384 21.43 19.45 -3.09
N SER A 385 20.19 19.72 -3.44
CA SER A 385 19.75 21.04 -3.91
C SER A 385 19.45 22.02 -2.78
N GLY A 386 19.62 21.60 -1.50
CA GLY A 386 19.43 22.43 -0.31
C GLY A 386 18.07 22.30 0.35
N VAL A 387 17.22 21.38 -0.10
CA VAL A 387 15.92 21.09 0.55
C VAL A 387 16.16 20.33 1.85
N ASP A 388 15.50 20.72 2.95
CA ASP A 388 15.56 20.01 4.24
C ASP A 388 14.68 18.75 4.16
N VAL A 389 15.31 17.62 3.84
CA VAL A 389 14.61 16.31 3.73
C VAL A 389 14.78 15.55 5.02
N ARG A 390 13.64 15.27 5.70
CA ARG A 390 13.59 14.48 6.94
C ARG A 390 12.66 13.30 6.79
N ILE A 391 13.11 12.13 7.26
CA ILE A 391 12.36 10.88 7.19
C ILE A 391 12.31 10.24 8.56
N ILE A 392 11.09 9.92 9.05
CA ILE A 392 10.88 9.16 10.29
C ILE A 392 10.50 7.73 9.94
N CYS A 393 11.26 6.77 10.49
CA CYS A 393 11.05 5.33 10.36
C CYS A 393 10.91 4.69 11.76
N PRO A 394 10.43 3.44 11.88
CA PRO A 394 10.37 2.74 13.17
C PRO A 394 11.75 2.27 13.62
N HIS A 395 12.06 2.43 14.91
CA HIS A 395 13.18 1.76 15.60
C HIS A 395 12.82 0.31 15.94
N ILE A 396 11.64 0.11 16.52
CA ILE A 396 11.09 -1.23 16.79
C ILE A 396 10.42 -1.74 15.53
N TYR A 397 10.85 -2.90 15.04
CA TYR A 397 10.38 -3.45 13.76
C TYR A 397 9.39 -4.59 13.93
N GLY A 398 8.35 -4.63 13.11
CA GLY A 398 7.44 -5.78 13.02
C GLY A 398 8.02 -6.96 12.24
N LYS A 399 8.92 -6.69 11.27
CA LYS A 399 9.57 -7.68 10.39
C LYS A 399 11.04 -7.32 10.27
N TRP A 400 11.92 -8.13 10.86
CA TRP A 400 13.37 -7.88 10.91
C TRP A 400 14.03 -7.72 9.53
N TYR A 401 13.61 -8.50 8.55
CA TYR A 401 14.17 -8.46 7.20
C TYR A 401 13.80 -7.16 6.46
N VAL A 402 12.61 -6.61 6.68
CA VAL A 402 12.21 -5.30 6.11
C VAL A 402 13.00 -4.18 6.77
N TYR A 403 13.19 -4.24 8.09
CA TYR A 403 14.05 -3.29 8.82
C TYR A 403 15.49 -3.28 8.28
N MET A 404 16.06 -4.46 7.99
CA MET A 404 17.39 -4.54 7.41
C MET A 404 17.47 -3.85 6.04
N VAL A 405 16.41 -3.92 5.23
CA VAL A 405 16.33 -3.20 3.96
C VAL A 405 16.16 -1.69 4.18
N ASN A 406 15.33 -1.25 5.13
CA ASN A 406 15.23 0.16 5.50
C ASN A 406 16.61 0.72 5.82
N VAL A 407 17.34 0.09 6.75
CA VAL A 407 18.68 0.52 7.19
C VAL A 407 19.68 0.50 6.02
N SER A 408 19.56 -0.40 5.04
CA SER A 408 20.43 -0.42 3.88
C SER A 408 20.36 0.84 3.01
N ASN A 409 19.21 1.52 3.01
CA ASN A 409 18.99 2.76 2.25
C ASN A 409 19.50 4.01 2.98
N TYR A 410 19.65 3.97 4.32
CA TYR A 410 20.02 5.14 5.13
C TYR A 410 21.34 5.77 4.68
N GLY A 411 22.38 4.96 4.40
CA GLY A 411 23.70 5.50 4.06
C GLY A 411 23.72 6.35 2.80
N LYS A 412 22.97 5.95 1.76
CA LYS A 412 22.90 6.74 0.53
C LYS A 412 22.09 8.03 0.74
N LEU A 413 21.02 7.96 1.52
CA LEU A 413 20.20 9.10 1.90
C LEU A 413 21.00 10.10 2.73
N MET A 414 21.57 9.67 3.87
CA MET A 414 22.35 10.50 4.78
C MET A 414 23.61 11.08 4.12
N GLY A 415 24.31 10.29 3.29
CA GLY A 415 25.47 10.74 2.52
C GLY A 415 25.14 11.80 1.47
N SER A 416 23.85 12.03 1.19
CA SER A 416 23.35 13.08 0.29
C SER A 416 22.72 14.26 1.04
N GLY A 417 22.69 14.25 2.38
CA GLY A 417 22.15 15.32 3.21
C GLY A 417 20.73 15.08 3.71
N VAL A 418 20.10 13.93 3.40
CA VAL A 418 18.82 13.56 4.00
C VAL A 418 19.00 13.19 5.46
N ARG A 419 18.16 13.71 6.35
CA ARG A 419 18.18 13.39 7.78
C ARG A 419 17.20 12.27 8.06
N VAL A 420 17.68 11.15 8.61
CA VAL A 420 16.87 9.97 8.93
C VAL A 420 16.74 9.83 10.42
N TYR A 421 15.54 9.59 10.89
CA TYR A 421 15.18 9.47 12.30
C TYR A 421 14.48 8.15 12.57
N GLU A 422 14.75 7.53 13.72
CA GLU A 422 14.04 6.35 14.19
C GLU A 422 13.20 6.67 15.43
N TYR A 423 11.91 6.35 15.36
CA TYR A 423 10.96 6.56 16.46
C TYR A 423 11.17 5.54 17.56
N ILE A 424 11.56 6.01 18.76
CA ILE A 424 12.02 5.17 19.87
C ILE A 424 10.86 4.55 20.68
N PRO A 425 9.75 5.27 21.00
CA PRO A 425 8.75 4.73 21.92
C PRO A 425 8.04 3.45 21.45
N GLY A 426 8.13 3.14 20.16
CA GLY A 426 7.43 1.98 19.64
C GLY A 426 7.46 1.86 18.13
N PHE A 427 6.34 1.42 17.54
CA PHE A 427 6.22 1.21 16.11
C PHE A 427 5.48 2.38 15.45
N ILE A 428 6.17 3.14 14.61
CA ILE A 428 5.53 4.17 13.79
C ILE A 428 5.03 3.56 12.49
N HIS A 429 3.72 3.70 12.24
CA HIS A 429 3.06 3.12 11.08
C HIS A 429 2.33 4.16 10.21
N ALA A 430 2.47 5.45 10.52
CA ALA A 430 1.91 6.55 9.71
C ALA A 430 2.55 6.61 8.31
N LYS A 431 1.79 7.03 7.31
CA LYS A 431 2.20 7.19 5.92
C LYS A 431 1.83 8.57 5.43
N ASN A 432 2.75 9.50 5.65
CA ASN A 432 2.55 10.91 5.39
C ASN A 432 3.72 11.49 4.60
N ILE A 433 3.43 12.42 3.70
CA ILE A 433 4.41 13.31 3.11
C ILE A 433 3.88 14.75 3.16
N ILE A 434 4.71 15.67 3.60
CA ILE A 434 4.41 17.10 3.70
C ILE A 434 5.51 17.87 2.96
N VAL A 435 5.13 18.86 2.18
CA VAL A 435 6.06 19.68 1.39
C VAL A 435 5.71 21.15 1.55
N ASP A 436 6.67 21.94 2.01
CA ASP A 436 6.72 23.42 1.98
C ASP A 436 5.50 24.14 2.60
N ASP A 437 4.81 23.58 3.61
CA ASP A 437 3.51 24.06 4.10
C ASP A 437 2.41 24.21 3.03
N GLU A 438 2.70 23.76 1.80
CA GLU A 438 1.82 23.97 0.65
C GLU A 438 0.92 22.80 0.35
N CYS A 439 1.42 21.57 0.54
CA CYS A 439 0.66 20.35 0.21
C CYS A 439 1.12 19.16 1.03
N ALA A 440 0.22 18.18 1.15
CA ALA A 440 0.48 16.92 1.82
C ALA A 440 -0.26 15.75 1.16
N ILE A 441 0.22 14.54 1.44
CA ILE A 441 -0.52 13.29 1.22
C ILE A 441 -0.58 12.55 2.55
N CYS A 442 -1.78 12.07 2.89
CA CYS A 442 -2.01 11.10 3.95
C CYS A 442 -2.84 9.94 3.38
N GLY A 443 -2.52 8.71 3.75
CA GLY A 443 -3.25 7.55 3.25
C GLY A 443 -2.66 6.22 3.70
N THR A 444 -2.81 5.22 2.84
CA THR A 444 -2.39 3.84 3.13
C THR A 444 -1.01 3.50 2.56
N ILE A 445 -0.44 4.39 1.73
CA ILE A 445 0.69 4.17 0.84
C ILE A 445 2.02 4.23 1.61
N ASN A 446 2.68 3.09 1.81
CA ASN A 446 4.06 3.08 2.30
C ASN A 446 5.03 3.47 1.18
N THR A 447 6.21 3.97 1.55
CA THR A 447 7.30 4.19 0.59
C THR A 447 8.07 2.90 0.33
N ASP A 448 7.36 1.92 -0.23
CA ASP A 448 7.92 0.61 -0.56
C ASP A 448 7.39 0.03 -1.88
N TYR A 449 8.11 -0.94 -2.42
CA TYR A 449 7.76 -1.64 -3.65
C TYR A 449 6.37 -2.27 -3.63
N ARG A 450 5.94 -2.82 -2.47
CA ARG A 450 4.63 -3.46 -2.37
C ARG A 450 3.50 -2.46 -2.53
N SER A 451 3.59 -1.33 -1.85
CA SER A 451 2.57 -0.28 -1.93
C SER A 451 2.50 0.32 -3.31
N PHE A 452 3.65 0.55 -3.97
CA PHE A 452 3.62 1.15 -5.30
C PHE A 452 3.22 0.18 -6.42
N TYR A 453 3.57 -1.11 -6.33
CA TYR A 453 3.46 -2.02 -7.48
C TYR A 453 2.57 -3.23 -7.27
N HIS A 454 2.23 -3.59 -6.04
CA HIS A 454 1.55 -4.85 -5.73
C HIS A 454 0.24 -4.71 -4.98
N HIS A 455 0.09 -3.66 -4.19
CA HIS A 455 -1.10 -3.47 -3.40
C HIS A 455 -2.07 -2.49 -4.08
N TYR A 456 -3.36 -2.69 -3.80
CA TYR A 456 -4.33 -1.62 -3.97
C TYR A 456 -4.20 -0.70 -2.78
N GLU A 457 -3.85 0.54 -3.03
CA GLU A 457 -3.60 1.58 -2.04
C GLU A 457 -4.43 2.81 -2.36
N CYS A 458 -4.73 3.63 -1.37
CA CYS A 458 -5.32 4.94 -1.59
C CYS A 458 -4.63 6.01 -0.74
N GLY A 459 -4.73 7.24 -1.20
CA GLY A 459 -4.27 8.41 -0.49
C GLY A 459 -5.11 9.62 -0.85
N VAL A 460 -4.95 10.67 -0.09
CA VAL A 460 -5.53 11.97 -0.39
C VAL A 460 -4.41 12.98 -0.50
N PHE A 461 -4.27 13.55 -1.67
CA PHE A 461 -3.51 14.77 -1.86
C PHE A 461 -4.39 15.95 -1.46
N PHE A 462 -3.85 16.87 -0.70
CA PHE A 462 -4.53 18.12 -0.35
C PHE A 462 -3.57 19.29 -0.27
N SER A 463 -4.11 20.46 -0.53
CA SER A 463 -3.35 21.70 -0.60
C SER A 463 -4.17 22.86 -0.06
N GLU A 464 -3.51 23.79 0.65
CA GLU A 464 -4.11 25.00 1.22
C GLU A 464 -5.21 24.73 2.26
N VAL A 465 -5.11 23.62 2.98
CA VAL A 465 -5.99 23.26 4.09
C VAL A 465 -5.23 23.32 5.41
N ASP A 466 -5.91 23.65 6.50
CA ASP A 466 -5.27 23.80 7.83
C ASP A 466 -4.66 22.48 8.34
N ALA A 467 -5.20 21.33 7.94
CA ALA A 467 -4.68 20.02 8.28
C ALA A 467 -3.19 19.80 7.91
N ILE A 468 -2.63 20.58 6.97
CA ILE A 468 -1.19 20.55 6.64
C ILE A 468 -0.36 21.03 7.83
N GLN A 469 -0.81 22.06 8.52
CA GLN A 469 -0.12 22.58 9.70
C GLN A 469 -0.23 21.60 10.88
N ASP A 470 -1.39 20.95 11.05
CA ASP A 470 -1.57 19.90 12.06
C ASP A 470 -0.60 18.72 11.80
N MET A 471 -0.48 18.29 10.55
CA MET A 471 0.46 17.23 10.16
C MET A 471 1.91 17.63 10.40
N LYS A 472 2.28 18.87 10.06
CA LYS A 472 3.63 19.39 10.31
C LYS A 472 3.95 19.44 11.80
N GLN A 473 3.01 19.95 12.60
CA GLN A 473 3.20 20.04 14.05
C GLN A 473 3.34 18.63 14.65
N ASP A 474 2.52 17.67 14.22
CA ASP A 474 2.65 16.27 14.64
C ASP A 474 4.01 15.67 14.25
N PHE A 475 4.50 15.96 13.03
CA PHE A 475 5.83 15.53 12.60
C PHE A 475 6.94 16.09 13.50
N ILE A 476 6.90 17.40 13.81
CA ILE A 476 7.89 18.05 14.68
C ILE A 476 7.84 17.48 16.10
N ASN A 477 6.63 17.35 16.68
CA ASN A 477 6.46 16.75 18.01
C ASN A 477 6.96 15.28 18.06
N THR A 478 6.79 14.56 16.95
CA THR A 478 7.28 13.17 16.83
C THR A 478 8.80 13.13 16.75
N LEU A 479 9.46 14.10 16.09
CA LEU A 479 10.92 14.16 16.04
C LEU A 479 11.57 14.27 17.43
N GLU A 480 10.91 14.91 18.40
CA GLU A 480 11.42 15.01 19.79
C GLU A 480 11.52 13.64 20.47
N GLN A 481 10.79 12.64 19.97
CA GLN A 481 10.79 11.27 20.47
C GLN A 481 11.63 10.32 19.59
N CYS A 482 12.36 10.87 18.63
CA CYS A 482 13.16 10.10 17.69
C CYS A 482 14.66 10.23 17.99
N GLN A 483 15.40 9.21 17.59
CA GLN A 483 16.86 9.26 17.50
C GLN A 483 17.27 9.59 16.07
N GLU A 484 18.07 10.62 15.86
CA GLU A 484 18.67 10.90 14.56
C GLU A 484 19.78 9.90 14.27
N MET A 485 19.73 9.30 13.08
CA MET A 485 20.71 8.30 12.65
C MET A 485 22.03 8.99 12.24
N ASN A 486 23.13 8.39 12.64
CA ASN A 486 24.46 8.91 12.36
C ASN A 486 25.12 8.15 11.22
N LEU A 487 25.66 8.89 10.22
CA LEU A 487 26.32 8.30 9.06
C LEU A 487 27.59 7.52 9.40
N ASP A 488 28.38 8.00 10.37
CA ASP A 488 29.62 7.34 10.77
C ASP A 488 29.33 6.04 11.51
N GLU A 489 28.33 6.01 12.39
CA GLU A 489 27.88 4.78 13.03
C GLU A 489 27.35 3.79 12.00
N TRP A 490 26.57 4.28 11.02
CA TRP A 490 26.07 3.45 9.93
C TRP A 490 27.23 2.86 9.09
N ASN A 491 28.27 3.61 8.80
CA ASN A 491 29.44 3.14 8.07
C ASN A 491 30.26 2.10 8.86
N ASN A 492 30.25 2.18 10.20
CA ASN A 492 30.97 1.29 11.09
C ASN A 492 30.26 -0.06 11.38
N ARG A 493 29.13 -0.35 10.71
CA ARG A 493 28.44 -1.65 10.83
C ARG A 493 29.37 -2.81 10.45
N SER A 494 29.15 -3.96 11.10
CA SER A 494 29.93 -5.17 10.81
C SER A 494 29.79 -5.60 9.33
N TYR A 495 30.83 -6.22 8.79
CA TYR A 495 30.79 -6.76 7.42
C TYR A 495 29.63 -7.72 7.20
N PHE A 496 29.29 -8.54 8.21
CA PHE A 496 28.18 -9.48 8.15
C PHE A 496 26.82 -8.77 8.05
N GLN A 497 26.61 -7.68 8.80
CA GLN A 497 25.40 -6.88 8.68
C GLN A 497 25.27 -6.23 7.29
N LYS A 498 26.37 -5.69 6.76
CA LYS A 498 26.39 -5.13 5.39
C LYS A 498 26.01 -6.19 4.35
N LEU A 499 26.59 -7.39 4.44
CA LEU A 499 26.31 -8.48 3.52
C LEU A 499 24.83 -8.92 3.56
N ILE A 500 24.25 -9.05 4.75
CA ILE A 500 22.82 -9.38 4.90
C ILE A 500 21.96 -8.30 4.29
N GLN A 501 22.24 -7.03 4.58
CA GLN A 501 21.46 -5.89 4.08
C GLN A 501 21.54 -5.79 2.56
N ASP A 502 22.72 -5.95 1.95
CA ASP A 502 22.89 -5.92 0.50
C ASP A 502 22.16 -7.10 -0.17
N THR A 503 22.23 -8.29 0.43
CA THR A 503 21.50 -9.47 -0.05
C THR A 503 19.98 -9.26 0.00
N LEU A 504 19.46 -8.78 1.13
CA LEU A 504 18.04 -8.51 1.28
C LEU A 504 17.58 -7.36 0.38
N LYS A 505 18.43 -6.38 0.11
CA LYS A 505 18.13 -5.30 -0.83
C LYS A 505 17.88 -5.80 -2.25
N ILE A 506 18.60 -6.81 -2.71
CA ILE A 506 18.34 -7.47 -4.00
C ILE A 506 16.93 -8.09 -4.02
N MET A 507 16.46 -8.55 -2.85
CA MET A 507 15.15 -9.16 -2.68
C MET A 507 14.02 -8.13 -2.46
N SER A 508 14.33 -6.84 -2.34
CA SER A 508 13.34 -5.76 -2.07
C SER A 508 12.06 -5.85 -2.92
N PRO A 509 12.12 -6.17 -4.21
CA PRO A 509 10.92 -6.24 -5.04
C PRO A 509 9.95 -7.39 -4.68
N VAL A 510 10.37 -8.36 -3.89
CA VAL A 510 9.54 -9.53 -3.46
C VAL A 510 9.26 -9.53 -1.95
N LEU A 511 9.90 -8.64 -1.20
CA LEU A 511 9.67 -8.43 0.23
C LEU A 511 8.50 -7.50 0.48
#